data_6b9bd8a50859662a29b127480a31a422
#
_entry.id   6b9bd8a50859662a29b127480a31a422
#
_cell.length_a   1.000
_cell.length_b   1.000
_cell.length_c   1.000
_cell.angle_alpha   90.00
_cell.angle_beta   90.00
_cell.angle_gamma   90.00
#
_symmetry.space_group_name_H-M   'P 1'
#
loop_
_entity.id
_entity.type
_entity.pdbx_description
1 polymer ?
#
loop_
_entity_poly.entity_id
_entity_poly.type
_entity_poly.pdbx_seq_one_letter_code
_entity_poly.pdbx_strand_id
1 'polypeptide(L)'
;MALRTFWELRAIDGAESIERVTIYNTKSKEEETLPMDSVIPQLGFVSSLGVIAEWGLDIEKGDIKVTQTMETNRPGIFAAGDITTYPGKLKLIATGVAEACIAVNHAVHFINPAAKIEPGHSSNMALFGQTD
;
A
#
# COMPACT_ATOMS: atom_id res chain seq x y z
N MET A 1 -29.48 5.46 7.40
CA MET A 1 -28.30 5.78 6.56
C MET A 1 -28.78 6.11 5.16
N ALA A 2 -28.43 7.27 4.61
CA ALA A 2 -28.77 7.66 3.25
C ALA A 2 -27.52 7.47 2.35
N LEU A 3 -27.65 6.68 1.29
CA LEU A 3 -26.60 6.52 0.28
C LEU A 3 -26.84 7.53 -0.85
N ARG A 4 -25.81 8.31 -1.17
CA ARG A 4 -25.84 9.30 -2.25
C ARG A 4 -24.74 8.97 -3.25
N THR A 5 -25.09 8.48 -4.42
CA THR A 5 -24.13 8.18 -5.51
C THR A 5 -23.86 9.40 -6.35
N PHE A 6 -22.60 9.53 -6.83
CA PHE A 6 -22.11 10.64 -7.64
C PHE A 6 -22.04 11.99 -6.90
N TRP A 7 -22.04 11.97 -5.57
CA TRP A 7 -21.83 13.15 -4.76
C TRP A 7 -20.42 13.15 -4.19
N GLU A 8 -19.78 14.29 -4.23
CA GLU A 8 -18.43 14.53 -3.69
C GLU A 8 -18.51 15.66 -2.65
N LEU A 9 -17.61 15.59 -1.67
CA LEU A 9 -17.45 16.65 -0.68
C LEU A 9 -16.79 17.86 -1.37
N ARG A 10 -17.41 19.04 -1.26
CA ARG A 10 -16.90 20.29 -1.81
C ARG A 10 -16.29 21.21 -0.76
N ALA A 11 -16.97 21.36 0.37
CA ALA A 11 -16.52 22.21 1.46
C ALA A 11 -16.97 21.67 2.82
N ILE A 12 -16.22 22.00 3.84
CA ILE A 12 -16.54 21.79 5.24
C ILE A 12 -16.46 23.15 5.91
N ASP A 13 -17.53 23.57 6.57
CA ASP A 13 -17.64 24.86 7.23
C ASP A 13 -17.98 24.71 8.71
N GLY A 14 -17.48 25.63 9.52
CA GLY A 14 -17.70 25.74 10.95
C GLY A 14 -16.67 26.67 11.58
N ALA A 15 -16.87 27.07 12.81
CA ALA A 15 -15.94 27.94 13.55
C ALA A 15 -14.97 27.12 14.41
N GLU A 16 -15.43 26.60 15.57
CA GLU A 16 -14.64 25.76 16.47
C GLU A 16 -14.88 24.25 16.22
N SER A 17 -15.99 23.92 15.57
CA SER A 17 -16.40 22.58 15.20
C SER A 17 -17.01 22.58 13.81
N ILE A 18 -17.17 21.41 13.21
CA ILE A 18 -17.88 21.25 11.94
C ILE A 18 -19.38 21.54 12.21
N GLU A 19 -19.96 22.42 11.41
CA GLU A 19 -21.39 22.77 11.50
C GLU A 19 -22.16 22.30 10.27
N ARG A 20 -21.51 22.30 9.11
CA ARG A 20 -22.12 21.91 7.84
C ARG A 20 -21.11 21.43 6.83
N VAL A 21 -21.58 20.71 5.85
CA VAL A 21 -20.83 20.31 4.66
C VAL A 21 -21.57 20.69 3.41
N THR A 22 -20.86 21.13 2.39
CA THR A 22 -21.39 21.30 1.05
C THR A 22 -20.94 20.13 0.20
N ILE A 23 -21.89 19.44 -0.41
CA ILE A 23 -21.69 18.34 -1.34
C ILE A 23 -22.10 18.76 -2.74
N TYR A 24 -21.49 18.14 -3.75
CA TYR A 24 -21.68 18.44 -5.15
C TYR A 24 -21.92 17.17 -5.95
N ASN A 25 -22.98 17.16 -6.76
CA ASN A 25 -23.26 16.02 -7.64
C ASN A 25 -22.49 16.17 -8.95
N THR A 26 -21.61 15.22 -9.23
CA THR A 26 -20.73 15.25 -10.42
C THR A 26 -21.48 15.10 -11.74
N LYS A 27 -22.71 14.54 -11.73
CA LYS A 27 -23.57 14.37 -12.90
C LYS A 27 -24.57 15.51 -13.08
N SER A 28 -25.42 15.77 -12.09
CA SER A 28 -26.48 16.79 -12.18
C SER A 28 -25.96 18.22 -12.01
N LYS A 29 -24.73 18.39 -11.45
CA LYS A 29 -24.13 19.68 -11.10
C LYS A 29 -24.84 20.42 -9.97
N GLU A 30 -25.71 19.74 -9.25
CA GLU A 30 -26.40 20.28 -8.09
C GLU A 30 -25.46 20.36 -6.88
N GLU A 31 -25.69 21.38 -6.04
CA GLU A 31 -25.03 21.52 -4.75
C GLU A 31 -26.06 21.44 -3.63
N GLU A 32 -25.69 20.82 -2.53
CA GLU A 32 -26.51 20.72 -1.34
C GLU A 32 -25.65 20.97 -0.10
N THR A 33 -26.16 21.78 0.82
CA THR A 33 -25.53 22.02 2.12
C THR A 33 -26.28 21.26 3.19
N LEU A 34 -25.58 20.45 3.96
CA LEU A 34 -26.12 19.58 5.00
C LEU A 34 -25.54 19.98 6.36
N PRO A 35 -26.35 20.04 7.43
CA PRO A 35 -25.83 20.15 8.79
C PRO A 35 -25.12 18.84 9.15
N MET A 36 -23.88 18.94 9.64
CA MET A 36 -23.05 17.79 10.04
C MET A 36 -22.16 18.16 11.19
N ASP A 37 -22.01 17.25 12.14
CA ASP A 37 -21.12 17.40 13.29
C ASP A 37 -19.76 16.75 13.06
N SER A 38 -19.68 15.80 12.13
CA SER A 38 -18.48 15.04 11.85
C SER A 38 -18.42 14.58 10.40
N VAL A 39 -17.20 14.48 9.86
CA VAL A 39 -16.90 13.96 8.53
C VAL A 39 -15.80 12.91 8.63
N ILE A 40 -16.02 11.74 8.04
CA ILE A 40 -15.03 10.67 7.95
C ILE A 40 -14.67 10.49 6.47
N PRO A 41 -13.55 11.08 6.00
CA PRO A 41 -13.13 10.93 4.61
C PRO A 41 -12.52 9.54 4.38
N GLN A 42 -13.00 8.87 3.33
CA GLN A 42 -12.48 7.56 2.87
C GLN A 42 -12.21 7.67 1.35
N LEU A 43 -11.32 8.59 0.97
CA LEU A 43 -11.07 8.98 -0.42
C LEU A 43 -10.01 8.11 -1.12
N GLY A 44 -9.48 7.09 -0.43
CA GLY A 44 -8.36 6.29 -0.91
C GLY A 44 -7.01 7.01 -0.75
N PHE A 45 -6.01 6.52 -1.46
CA PHE A 45 -4.64 7.03 -1.39
C PHE A 45 -4.14 7.47 -2.75
N VAL A 46 -3.39 8.56 -2.77
CA VAL A 46 -2.52 8.91 -3.88
C VAL A 46 -1.10 8.57 -3.45
N SER A 47 -0.53 7.51 -4.03
CA SER A 47 0.85 7.11 -3.75
C SER A 47 1.83 8.06 -4.43
N SER A 48 2.87 8.45 -3.70
CA SER A 48 4.02 9.17 -4.24
C SER A 48 5.29 8.54 -3.69
N LEU A 49 6.25 8.28 -4.55
CA LEU A 49 7.55 7.74 -4.14
C LEU A 49 8.41 8.77 -3.38
N GLY A 50 8.06 10.08 -3.46
CA GLY A 50 8.84 11.13 -2.83
C GLY A 50 10.32 11.02 -3.19
N VAL A 51 11.20 11.11 -2.19
CA VAL A 51 12.66 11.03 -2.37
C VAL A 51 13.13 9.68 -2.92
N ILE A 52 12.35 8.61 -2.80
CA ILE A 52 12.70 7.28 -3.34
C ILE A 52 12.81 7.33 -4.87
N ALA A 53 12.06 8.23 -5.54
CA ALA A 53 12.14 8.40 -6.99
C ALA A 53 13.54 8.83 -7.46
N GLU A 54 14.34 9.44 -6.58
CA GLU A 54 15.70 9.93 -6.86
C GLU A 54 16.78 8.85 -6.62
N TRP A 55 16.40 7.67 -6.11
CA TRP A 55 17.35 6.60 -5.78
C TRP A 55 17.88 5.85 -7.01
N GLY A 56 17.46 6.23 -8.22
CA GLY A 56 17.87 5.55 -9.46
C GLY A 56 17.28 4.15 -9.60
N LEU A 57 16.08 3.95 -9.04
CA LEU A 57 15.30 2.73 -9.23
C LEU A 57 14.56 2.78 -10.57
N ASP A 58 14.35 1.62 -11.19
CA ASP A 58 13.50 1.51 -12.37
C ASP A 58 12.04 1.72 -11.95
N ILE A 59 11.42 2.79 -12.46
CA ILE A 59 10.04 3.15 -12.15
C ILE A 59 9.18 3.02 -13.41
N GLU A 60 8.03 2.38 -13.26
CA GLU A 60 7.01 2.27 -14.30
C GLU A 60 5.67 2.75 -13.79
N LYS A 61 5.09 3.80 -14.42
CA LYS A 61 3.79 4.40 -14.05
C LYS A 61 3.69 4.81 -12.58
N GLY A 62 4.81 5.20 -11.96
CA GLY A 62 4.86 5.62 -10.56
C GLY A 62 5.13 4.48 -9.57
N ASP A 63 5.27 3.24 -10.02
CA ASP A 63 5.58 2.08 -9.18
C ASP A 63 7.01 1.59 -9.44
N ILE A 64 7.64 1.03 -8.42
CA ILE A 64 9.01 0.48 -8.48
C ILE A 64 8.95 -0.89 -9.19
N LYS A 65 9.72 -1.05 -10.26
CA LYS A 65 9.86 -2.35 -10.94
C LYS A 65 10.66 -3.31 -10.07
N VAL A 66 10.13 -4.51 -9.89
CA VAL A 66 10.80 -5.58 -9.18
C VAL A 66 10.75 -6.89 -9.95
N THR A 67 11.66 -7.79 -9.64
CA THR A 67 11.67 -9.18 -10.10
C THR A 67 10.65 -10.01 -9.32
N GLN A 68 10.53 -11.31 -9.63
CA GLN A 68 9.71 -12.24 -8.84
C GLN A 68 10.29 -12.48 -7.44
N THR A 69 11.54 -12.12 -7.21
CA THR A 69 12.22 -12.18 -5.91
C THR A 69 12.16 -10.85 -5.15
N MET A 70 11.34 -9.92 -5.65
CA MET A 70 11.15 -8.57 -5.08
C MET A 70 12.42 -7.70 -5.11
N GLU A 71 13.42 -8.08 -5.91
CA GLU A 71 14.63 -7.30 -6.13
C GLU A 71 14.37 -6.15 -7.11
N THR A 72 14.93 -4.98 -6.82
CA THR A 72 14.96 -3.85 -7.74
C THR A 72 16.15 -3.96 -8.70
N ASN A 73 16.28 -3.00 -9.63
CA ASN A 73 17.47 -2.88 -10.47
C ASN A 73 18.75 -2.51 -9.67
N ARG A 74 18.62 -2.11 -8.41
CA ARG A 74 19.78 -1.79 -7.55
C ARG A 74 20.00 -2.93 -6.55
N PRO A 75 21.18 -3.63 -6.61
CA PRO A 75 21.48 -4.72 -5.71
C PRO A 75 21.36 -4.32 -4.24
N GLY A 76 20.74 -5.19 -3.43
CA GLY A 76 20.51 -4.96 -2.00
C GLY A 76 19.30 -4.09 -1.69
N ILE A 77 18.56 -3.60 -2.69
CA ILE A 77 17.29 -2.91 -2.50
C ILE A 77 16.15 -3.81 -2.98
N PHE A 78 15.23 -4.08 -2.08
CA PHE A 78 14.02 -4.86 -2.31
C PHE A 78 12.79 -3.97 -2.09
N ALA A 79 11.70 -4.24 -2.79
CA ALA A 79 10.45 -3.54 -2.59
C ALA A 79 9.27 -4.50 -2.67
N ALA A 80 8.23 -4.25 -1.87
CA ALA A 80 7.03 -5.07 -1.78
C ALA A 80 5.78 -4.21 -1.55
N GLY A 81 4.61 -4.76 -1.83
CA GLY A 81 3.32 -4.09 -1.63
C GLY A 81 2.91 -3.21 -2.80
N ASP A 82 1.98 -2.31 -2.55
CA ASP A 82 1.32 -1.50 -3.59
C ASP A 82 2.24 -0.52 -4.32
N ILE A 83 3.41 -0.26 -3.76
CA ILE A 83 4.46 0.58 -4.35
C ILE A 83 5.20 -0.11 -5.52
N THR A 84 4.98 -1.41 -5.73
CA THR A 84 5.74 -2.22 -6.71
C THR A 84 4.92 -2.58 -7.92
N THR A 85 5.64 -2.85 -9.02
CA THR A 85 5.06 -3.38 -10.27
C THR A 85 5.91 -4.51 -10.87
N TYR A 86 5.23 -5.51 -11.41
CA TYR A 86 5.76 -6.63 -12.18
C TYR A 86 4.62 -7.27 -13.00
N PRO A 87 4.89 -8.10 -14.03
CA PRO A 87 3.83 -8.75 -14.79
C PRO A 87 2.88 -9.57 -13.91
N GLY A 88 1.59 -9.28 -13.98
CA GLY A 88 0.56 -9.95 -13.17
C GLY A 88 0.36 -9.39 -11.76
N LYS A 89 0.95 -8.25 -11.44
CA LYS A 89 0.78 -7.58 -10.14
C LYS A 89 -0.69 -7.30 -9.82
N LEU A 90 -1.10 -7.67 -8.60
CA LEU A 90 -2.36 -7.27 -7.99
C LEU A 90 -2.07 -6.42 -6.74
N LYS A 91 -2.69 -5.25 -6.65
CA LYS A 91 -2.56 -4.35 -5.49
C LYS A 91 -3.58 -4.74 -4.41
N LEU A 92 -3.23 -5.75 -3.60
CA LEU A 92 -4.02 -6.28 -2.50
C LEU A 92 -3.13 -6.42 -1.25
N ILE A 93 -3.72 -6.25 -0.08
CA ILE A 93 -3.01 -6.45 1.21
C ILE A 93 -2.38 -7.84 1.28
N ALA A 94 -3.13 -8.88 0.88
CA ALA A 94 -2.65 -10.25 0.91
C ALA A 94 -1.42 -10.47 -0.01
N THR A 95 -1.44 -9.87 -1.21
CA THR A 95 -0.32 -9.92 -2.14
C THR A 95 0.89 -9.21 -1.56
N GLY A 96 0.71 -8.02 -1.00
CA GLY A 96 1.79 -7.25 -0.38
C GLY A 96 2.45 -7.98 0.79
N VAL A 97 1.68 -8.69 1.62
CA VAL A 97 2.23 -9.54 2.70
C VAL A 97 3.06 -10.68 2.14
N ALA A 98 2.57 -11.38 1.13
CA ALA A 98 3.31 -12.48 0.47
C ALA A 98 4.63 -11.96 -0.16
N GLU A 99 4.56 -10.82 -0.85
CA GLU A 99 5.74 -10.16 -1.43
C GLU A 99 6.76 -9.77 -0.37
N ALA A 100 6.32 -9.24 0.78
CA ALA A 100 7.21 -8.91 1.88
C ALA A 100 7.94 -10.15 2.43
N CYS A 101 7.28 -11.28 2.54
CA CYS A 101 7.91 -12.54 2.90
C CYS A 101 9.00 -12.95 1.90
N ILE A 102 8.71 -12.84 0.59
CA ILE A 102 9.68 -13.14 -0.47
C ILE A 102 10.87 -12.17 -0.38
N ALA A 103 10.61 -10.87 -0.30
CA ALA A 103 11.63 -9.83 -0.21
C ALA A 103 12.60 -10.06 0.96
N VAL A 104 12.07 -10.33 2.15
CA VAL A 104 12.90 -10.54 3.36
C VAL A 104 13.78 -11.77 3.22
N ASN A 105 13.27 -12.91 2.74
CA ASN A 105 14.06 -14.11 2.59
C ASN A 105 15.17 -13.93 1.56
N HIS A 106 14.90 -13.27 0.44
CA HIS A 106 15.92 -12.94 -0.56
C HIS A 106 16.93 -11.90 -0.07
N ALA A 107 16.51 -10.92 0.72
CA ALA A 107 17.41 -9.96 1.35
C ALA A 107 18.37 -10.64 2.35
N VAL A 108 17.89 -11.57 3.15
CA VAL A 108 18.75 -12.38 4.05
C VAL A 108 19.75 -13.18 3.25
N HIS A 109 19.31 -13.86 2.17
CA HIS A 109 20.21 -14.61 1.30
C HIS A 109 21.25 -13.70 0.60
N PHE A 110 20.85 -12.48 0.18
CA PHE A 110 21.76 -11.50 -0.39
C PHE A 110 22.89 -11.10 0.59
N ILE A 111 22.55 -10.93 1.87
CA ILE A 111 23.53 -10.60 2.93
C ILE A 111 24.38 -11.82 3.27
N ASN A 112 23.77 -12.99 3.35
CA ASN A 112 24.44 -14.24 3.67
C ASN A 112 24.07 -15.33 2.67
N PRO A 113 24.86 -15.56 1.62
CA PRO A 113 24.58 -16.58 0.59
C PRO A 113 24.47 -18.03 1.09
N ALA A 114 24.93 -18.29 2.31
CA ALA A 114 24.77 -19.60 2.94
C ALA A 114 23.41 -19.78 3.61
N ALA A 115 22.65 -18.69 3.82
CA ALA A 115 21.30 -18.74 4.36
C ALA A 115 20.34 -19.37 3.34
N LYS A 116 19.46 -20.24 3.83
CA LYS A 116 18.38 -20.82 3.00
C LYS A 116 17.37 -19.75 2.67
N ILE A 117 16.93 -19.66 1.41
CA ILE A 117 15.85 -18.76 0.98
C ILE A 117 14.53 -19.22 1.60
N GLU A 118 14.30 -20.53 1.65
CA GLU A 118 13.13 -21.10 2.33
C GLU A 118 13.50 -21.46 3.78
N PRO A 119 12.94 -20.75 4.78
CA PRO A 119 13.29 -20.97 6.19
C PRO A 119 12.78 -22.30 6.76
N GLY A 120 11.93 -23.03 6.01
CA GLY A 120 11.28 -24.26 6.48
C GLY A 120 10.03 -23.98 7.32
N HIS A 121 9.45 -25.02 7.88
CA HIS A 121 8.26 -24.93 8.71
C HIS A 121 8.60 -24.57 10.15
N SER A 122 7.80 -23.70 10.76
CA SER A 122 7.96 -23.29 12.16
C SER A 122 7.91 -24.48 13.13
N SER A 123 7.19 -25.55 12.77
CA SER A 123 7.16 -26.80 13.55
C SER A 123 8.52 -27.51 13.66
N ASN A 124 9.45 -27.21 12.76
CA ASN A 124 10.79 -27.79 12.75
C ASN A 124 11.82 -26.91 13.47
N MET A 125 11.40 -25.81 14.09
CA MET A 125 12.28 -24.94 14.85
C MET A 125 12.54 -25.51 16.26
N ALA A 126 13.80 -25.54 16.68
CA ALA A 126 14.21 -26.00 18.01
C ALA A 126 13.53 -25.26 19.18
N LEU A 127 13.04 -24.02 18.92
CA LEU A 127 12.28 -23.20 19.86
C LEU A 127 10.97 -23.86 20.36
N PHE A 128 10.43 -24.83 19.62
CA PHE A 128 9.18 -25.51 19.95
C PHE A 128 9.40 -26.94 20.49
N GLY A 129 10.62 -27.26 20.91
CA GLY A 129 10.91 -28.47 21.68
C GLY A 129 10.92 -29.77 20.88
N GLN A 130 10.98 -29.71 19.56
CA GLN A 130 11.32 -30.89 18.75
C GLN A 130 12.84 -31.04 18.71
N THR A 131 13.36 -31.80 19.64
CA THR A 131 14.68 -32.40 19.49
C THR A 131 14.47 -33.75 18.81
N ASP A 132 15.07 -33.89 17.64
CA ASP A 132 15.27 -35.25 17.03
C ASP A 132 16.08 -36.14 17.96
#